data_5f3817b26d533e63b3941936b19de958
#
_entry.id   5f3817b26d533e63b3941936b19de958
#
_cell.length_a   1.000
_cell.length_b   1.000
_cell.length_c   1.000
_cell.angle_alpha   90.00
_cell.angle_beta   90.00
_cell.angle_gamma   90.00
#
_symmetry.space_group_name_H-M   'P 1'
#
loop_
_entity.id
_entity.type
_entity.pdbx_description
1 polymer ?
#
loop_
_entity_poly.entity_id
_entity_poly.type
_entity_poly.pdbx_seq_one_letter_code
_entity_poly.pdbx_strand_id
1 'polypeptide(L)' 'MELTKPRLVLKTADAANLMAISQGHLKRQMDTKGGPLIGGEDYFLGQHKTSPITWDVERCREKFHRLGMLRRQEQA' A
#
# COMPACT_ATOMS: atom_id res chain seq x y z
N MET A 1 -6.64 10.40 25.97
CA MET A 1 -6.71 9.84 24.67
C MET A 1 -5.77 10.50 23.71
N GLU A 2 -5.05 9.74 23.02
CA GLU A 2 -4.10 10.31 22.14
C GLU A 2 -4.71 10.70 20.83
N LEU A 3 -4.19 11.72 20.25
CA LEU A 3 -4.62 12.17 18.95
C LEU A 3 -3.79 11.47 17.92
N THR A 4 -4.42 10.64 17.14
CA THR A 4 -3.73 9.97 16.08
C THR A 4 -3.45 10.94 14.96
N LYS A 5 -2.27 10.87 14.43
CA LYS A 5 -1.98 11.64 13.23
C LYS A 5 -2.88 11.17 12.11
N PRO A 6 -3.40 12.09 11.30
CA PRO A 6 -4.15 11.67 10.13
C PRO A 6 -3.24 10.86 9.22
N ARG A 7 -3.73 9.73 8.78
CA ARG A 7 -3.00 8.91 7.83
C ARG A 7 -3.16 9.47 6.43
N LEU A 8 -2.09 9.36 5.65
CA LEU A 8 -2.14 9.75 4.26
C LEU A 8 -2.76 8.62 3.46
N VAL A 9 -4.07 8.71 3.25
CA VAL A 9 -4.83 7.70 2.53
C VAL A 9 -5.27 8.29 1.20
N LEU A 10 -4.81 7.71 0.10
CA LEU A 10 -5.02 8.23 -1.23
C LEU A 10 -5.63 7.19 -2.15
N LYS A 11 -6.31 7.64 -3.19
CA LYS A 11 -6.80 6.76 -4.25
C LYS A 11 -5.63 6.17 -5.02
N THR A 12 -5.90 5.11 -5.77
CA THR A 12 -4.86 4.35 -6.45
C THR A 12 -3.93 5.21 -7.29
N ALA A 13 -4.47 6.09 -8.10
CA ALA A 13 -3.65 6.92 -8.98
C ALA A 13 -2.68 7.81 -8.19
N ASP A 14 -3.20 8.47 -7.17
CA ASP A 14 -2.39 9.38 -6.35
C ASP A 14 -1.39 8.61 -5.49
N ALA A 15 -1.82 7.48 -4.94
CA ALA A 15 -0.93 6.66 -4.12
C ALA A 15 0.23 6.11 -4.94
N ALA A 16 -0.06 5.58 -6.12
CA ALA A 16 0.97 5.05 -7.00
C ALA A 16 1.94 6.15 -7.41
N ASN A 17 1.42 7.32 -7.73
CA ASN A 17 2.22 8.45 -8.13
C ASN A 17 3.18 8.87 -7.02
N LEU A 18 2.67 8.97 -5.81
CA LEU A 18 3.47 9.36 -4.66
C LEU A 18 4.54 8.32 -4.34
N MET A 19 4.26 7.07 -4.57
CA MET A 19 5.21 5.99 -4.34
C MET A 19 6.10 5.72 -5.56
N ALA A 20 5.91 6.47 -6.64
CA ALA A 20 6.70 6.37 -7.87
C ALA A 20 6.63 4.97 -8.50
N ILE A 21 5.46 4.37 -8.48
CA ILE A 21 5.22 3.07 -9.13
C ILE A 21 3.97 3.18 -9.99
N SER A 22 3.77 2.20 -10.87
CA SER A 22 2.57 2.19 -11.70
C SER A 22 1.38 1.72 -10.88
N GLN A 23 0.18 2.10 -11.32
CA GLN A 23 -1.04 1.66 -10.67
C GLN A 23 -1.19 0.14 -10.73
N GLY A 24 -0.83 -0.45 -11.85
CA GLY A 24 -0.89 -1.90 -12.01
C GLY A 24 0.06 -2.61 -11.05
N HIS A 25 1.25 -2.08 -10.88
CA HIS A 25 2.21 -2.63 -9.93
C HIS A 25 1.66 -2.56 -8.51
N LEU A 26 1.09 -1.41 -8.13
CA LEU A 26 0.51 -1.24 -6.81
C LEU A 26 -0.61 -2.25 -6.55
N LYS A 27 -1.51 -2.41 -7.51
CA LYS A 27 -2.63 -3.35 -7.36
C LYS A 27 -2.16 -4.79 -7.20
N ARG A 28 -1.08 -5.16 -7.86
CA ARG A 28 -0.55 -6.52 -7.75
C ARG A 28 0.04 -6.80 -6.37
N GLN A 29 0.27 -5.78 -5.57
CA GLN A 29 0.79 -5.96 -4.22
C GLN A 29 -0.28 -6.29 -3.18
N MET A 30 -1.54 -6.31 -3.58
CA MET A 30 -2.64 -6.67 -2.67
C MET A 30 -2.57 -8.15 -2.31
N ASP A 31 -2.95 -8.46 -1.07
CA ASP A 31 -2.94 -9.84 -0.59
C ASP A 31 -3.83 -10.75 -1.44
N THR A 32 -4.92 -10.22 -1.97
CA THR A 32 -5.80 -10.99 -2.87
C THR A 32 -5.11 -11.35 -4.18
N LYS A 33 -3.99 -10.72 -4.49
CA LYS A 33 -3.20 -11.01 -5.68
C LYS A 33 -1.86 -11.65 -5.31
N GLY A 34 -1.72 -12.11 -4.09
CA GLY A 34 -0.49 -12.74 -3.64
C GLY A 34 0.59 -11.77 -3.18
N GLY A 35 0.27 -10.51 -3.02
CA GLY A 35 1.23 -9.52 -2.58
C GLY A 35 1.25 -9.34 -1.07
N PRO A 36 2.14 -8.49 -0.57
CA PRO A 36 2.32 -8.32 0.88
C PRO A 36 1.34 -7.35 1.55
N LEU A 37 0.57 -6.59 0.79
CA LEU A 37 -0.34 -5.60 1.36
C LEU A 37 -1.63 -6.25 1.81
N ILE A 38 -2.06 -5.93 3.02
CA ILE A 38 -3.19 -6.58 3.66
C ILE A 38 -4.41 -5.65 3.64
N GLY A 39 -5.52 -6.16 3.12
CA GLY A 39 -6.76 -5.39 3.06
C GLY A 39 -7.28 -5.08 4.45
N GLY A 40 -7.71 -3.85 4.65
CA GLY A 40 -8.14 -3.38 5.95
C GLY A 40 -7.03 -2.80 6.79
N GLU A 41 -5.77 -2.95 6.36
CA GLU A 41 -4.62 -2.38 7.06
C GLU A 41 -3.82 -1.46 6.15
N ASP A 42 -3.41 -2.00 5.01
CA ASP A 42 -2.57 -1.25 4.08
C ASP A 42 -3.37 -0.62 2.96
N TYR A 43 -4.52 -1.19 2.65
CA TYR A 43 -5.43 -0.61 1.68
C TYR A 43 -6.86 -0.89 2.12
N PHE A 44 -7.81 -0.14 1.55
CA PHE A 44 -9.21 -0.22 1.95
C PHE A 44 -10.09 -0.26 0.73
N LEU A 45 -11.05 -1.19 0.74
CA LEU A 45 -12.04 -1.29 -0.34
C LEU A 45 -13.26 -0.44 0.02
N GLY A 46 -13.87 0.11 -1.01
CA GLY A 46 -15.12 0.83 -0.81
C GLY A 46 -16.29 -0.12 -0.67
N GLN A 47 -17.45 0.47 -0.44
CA GLN A 47 -18.67 -0.28 -0.20
C GLN A 47 -19.15 -1.01 -1.44
N HIS A 48 -18.86 -0.48 -2.62
CA HIS A 48 -19.34 -1.04 -3.89
C HIS A 48 -18.17 -1.53 -4.73
N LYS A 49 -18.46 -2.42 -5.68
CA LYS A 49 -17.43 -2.94 -6.60
C LYS A 49 -16.71 -1.83 -7.34
N THR A 50 -17.43 -0.77 -7.65
CA THR A 50 -16.90 0.34 -8.44
C THR A 50 -16.28 1.43 -7.59
N SER A 51 -16.34 1.30 -6.27
CA SER A 51 -15.74 2.29 -5.38
C SER A 51 -14.23 2.28 -5.52
N PRO A 52 -13.57 3.44 -5.45
CA PRO A 52 -12.11 3.46 -5.55
C PRO A 52 -11.48 2.75 -4.36
N ILE A 53 -10.36 2.10 -4.62
CA ILE A 53 -9.54 1.55 -3.58
C ILE A 53 -8.67 2.68 -3.03
N THR A 54 -8.56 2.77 -1.72
CA THR A 54 -7.70 3.76 -1.09
C THR A 54 -6.54 3.05 -0.38
N TRP A 55 -5.42 3.74 -0.27
CA TRP A 55 -4.18 3.13 0.20
C TRP A 55 -3.56 3.98 1.31
N ASP A 56 -3.11 3.31 2.36
CA ASP A 56 -2.34 3.97 3.41
C ASP A 56 -0.90 4.04 2.91
N VAL A 57 -0.53 5.18 2.37
CA VAL A 57 0.75 5.34 1.68
C VAL A 57 1.93 5.08 2.59
N GLU A 58 1.88 5.57 3.82
CA GLU A 58 2.99 5.40 4.74
C GLU A 58 3.21 3.93 5.08
N ARG A 59 2.15 3.20 5.35
CA ARG A 59 2.26 1.77 5.66
C ARG A 59 2.77 0.99 4.45
N CYS A 60 2.28 1.32 3.26
CA CYS A 60 2.73 0.63 2.06
C CYS A 60 4.21 0.87 1.81
N ARG A 61 4.66 2.11 1.91
CA ARG A 61 6.05 2.45 1.69
C ARG A 61 6.96 1.79 2.71
N GLU A 62 6.55 1.80 3.96
CA GLU A 62 7.33 1.17 5.02
C GLU A 62 7.47 -0.33 4.78
N LYS A 63 6.39 -0.97 4.39
CA LYS A 63 6.39 -2.40 4.12
C LYS A 63 7.28 -2.74 2.93
N PHE A 64 7.18 -1.96 1.85
CA PHE A 64 8.03 -2.15 0.68
C PHE A 64 9.51 -1.95 1.02
N HIS A 65 9.80 -0.94 1.80
CA HIS A 65 11.18 -0.67 2.20
C HIS A 65 11.75 -1.84 3.01
N ARG A 66 10.98 -2.31 3.97
CA ARG A 66 11.41 -3.42 4.83
C ARG A 66 11.67 -4.69 4.01
N LEU A 67 10.78 -4.99 3.08
CA LEU A 67 10.95 -6.15 2.22
C LEU A 67 12.16 -6.00 1.30
N GLY A 68 12.37 -4.79 0.79
CA GLY A 68 13.53 -4.51 -0.04
C GLY A 68 14.85 -4.70 0.72
N MET A 69 14.87 -4.27 1.98
CA MET A 69 16.05 -4.46 2.82
C MET A 69 16.33 -5.94 3.04
N LEU A 70 15.29 -6.71 3.34
CA LEU A 70 15.44 -8.14 3.56
C LEU A 70 16.02 -8.84 2.33
N ARG A 71 15.51 -8.51 1.16
CA ARG A 71 15.98 -9.13 -0.08
C ARG A 71 17.43 -8.80 -0.36
N ARG A 72 17.84 -7.58 -0.08
CA ARG A 72 19.23 -7.20 -0.27
C ARG A 72 20.15 -7.89 0.69
N GLN A 73 19.70 -8.11 1.92
CA GLN A 73 20.47 -8.88 2.89
C GLN A 73 20.65 -10.32 2.46
N GLU A 74 19.63 -10.90 1.85
CA GLU A 74 19.70 -12.26 1.36
C GLU A 74 20.70 -12.41 0.21
N GLN A 75 20.89 -11.35 -0.55
CA GLN A 75 21.80 -11.37 -1.69
C GLN A 75 23.24 -11.03 -1.32
N ALA A 76 23.44 -10.55 -0.13
CA ALA A 76 24.76 -10.10 0.30
C ALA A 76 25.70 -11.28 0.59
#